data_7915c1cabc658367911949c1ddf436d4
#
_entry.id   7915c1cabc658367911949c1ddf436d4
#
_cell.length_a   1.000
_cell.length_b   1.000
_cell.length_c   1.000
_cell.angle_alpha   90.00
_cell.angle_beta   90.00
_cell.angle_gamma   90.00
#
_symmetry.space_group_name_H-M   'P 1'
#
loop_
_entity.id
_entity.type
_entity.pdbx_description
1 polymer ?
#
loop_
_entity_poly.entity_id
_entity_poly.type
_entity_poly.pdbx_seq_one_letter_code
_entity_poly.pdbx_strand_id
1 'polypeptide(L)'
;MVAGTGNPRVEVLPLDLADQDSIRSAAAQFHHRHHALHVLVNNAGAHIAAGRLTGDGIEMNLAVNHLGWFLLTNLLLDTLRSSAPARIVNVASQAIADARAITWLGRPRPARIDLDDLQSERAFHPMAAYAQAKLAIVMGTYHLARHLEGTGITVNALHPGLVATGIVRGFGIPRPLLPLFTRASRPFLATPEDGASTAIQLATSPDLAAVTGQYFVRGKPARSPEASYNRDLQEALWTASEHLTRLAPGRRQETW
;
A
#
# COMPACT_ATOMS: atom_id res chain seq x y z
N MET A 1 -11.57 -9.63 16.33
CA MET A 1 -12.00 -9.99 14.95
C MET A 1 -12.92 -11.19 14.95
N VAL A 2 -12.55 -12.36 15.46
CA VAL A 2 -13.45 -13.55 15.50
C VAL A 2 -14.78 -13.25 16.20
N ALA A 3 -14.75 -12.57 17.36
CA ALA A 3 -15.97 -12.18 18.09
C ALA A 3 -16.88 -11.22 17.32
N GLY A 4 -16.36 -10.43 16.40
CA GLY A 4 -17.16 -9.47 15.61
C GLY A 4 -17.75 -10.03 14.32
N THR A 5 -17.16 -11.09 13.76
CA THR A 5 -17.60 -11.69 12.48
C THR A 5 -18.35 -13.01 12.69
N GLY A 6 -18.20 -13.66 13.84
CA GLY A 6 -18.70 -15.02 14.08
C GLY A 6 -18.04 -16.09 13.21
N ASN A 7 -17.03 -15.75 12.42
CA ASN A 7 -16.35 -16.69 11.52
C ASN A 7 -15.21 -17.41 12.25
N PRO A 8 -15.32 -18.72 12.52
CA PRO A 8 -14.29 -19.48 13.23
C PRO A 8 -13.02 -19.72 12.40
N ARG A 9 -13.07 -19.44 11.09
CA ARG A 9 -11.93 -19.62 10.15
C ARG A 9 -11.04 -18.38 10.03
N VAL A 10 -11.20 -17.38 10.92
CA VAL A 10 -10.32 -16.21 10.98
C VAL A 10 -9.08 -16.57 11.79
N GLU A 11 -7.94 -16.55 11.14
CA GLU A 11 -6.62 -16.77 11.77
C GLU A 11 -5.85 -15.46 11.88
N VAL A 12 -4.98 -15.35 12.88
CA VAL A 12 -4.05 -14.24 13.05
C VAL A 12 -2.64 -14.74 12.79
N LEU A 13 -1.98 -14.09 11.83
CA LEU A 13 -0.58 -14.31 11.52
C LEU A 13 0.19 -13.06 11.92
N PRO A 14 1.08 -13.11 12.93
CA PRO A 14 1.88 -11.97 13.34
C PRO A 14 2.78 -11.48 12.20
N LEU A 15 2.76 -10.17 11.94
CA LEU A 15 3.51 -9.54 10.87
C LEU A 15 3.82 -8.08 11.25
N ASP A 16 5.09 -7.71 11.23
CA ASP A 16 5.55 -6.32 11.30
C ASP A 16 6.12 -5.89 9.95
N LEU A 17 5.47 -4.91 9.30
CA LEU A 17 5.90 -4.38 8.00
C LEU A 17 7.18 -3.52 8.07
N ALA A 18 7.63 -3.16 9.27
CA ALA A 18 8.88 -2.45 9.49
C ALA A 18 10.09 -3.40 9.64
N ASP A 19 9.86 -4.72 9.65
CA ASP A 19 10.87 -5.75 9.88
C ASP A 19 10.80 -6.80 8.76
N GLN A 20 11.83 -6.83 7.92
CA GLN A 20 11.88 -7.74 6.77
C GLN A 20 11.92 -9.21 7.18
N ASP A 21 12.54 -9.54 8.30
CA ASP A 21 12.59 -10.93 8.81
C ASP A 21 11.22 -11.36 9.33
N SER A 22 10.47 -10.45 9.96
CA SER A 22 9.07 -10.68 10.34
C SER A 22 8.20 -10.97 9.11
N ILE A 23 8.38 -10.21 8.02
CA ILE A 23 7.65 -10.42 6.76
C ILE A 23 7.98 -11.80 6.16
N ARG A 24 9.25 -12.17 6.11
CA ARG A 24 9.70 -13.47 5.58
C ARG A 24 9.18 -14.63 6.43
N SER A 25 9.23 -14.48 7.75
CA SER A 25 8.69 -15.45 8.69
C SER A 25 7.18 -15.64 8.52
N ALA A 26 6.43 -14.55 8.38
CA ALA A 26 4.99 -14.60 8.12
C ALA A 26 4.67 -15.31 6.79
N ALA A 27 5.39 -15.01 5.73
CA ALA A 27 5.21 -15.68 4.43
C ALA A 27 5.52 -17.18 4.53
N ALA A 28 6.60 -17.57 5.21
CA ALA A 28 6.96 -18.97 5.43
C ALA A 28 5.88 -19.71 6.25
N GLN A 29 5.38 -19.09 7.33
CA GLN A 29 4.29 -19.64 8.12
C GLN A 29 2.99 -19.80 7.31
N PHE A 30 2.70 -18.82 6.42
CA PHE A 30 1.56 -18.92 5.50
C PHE A 30 1.71 -20.13 4.58
N HIS A 31 2.84 -20.30 3.90
CA HIS A 31 3.11 -21.43 3.02
C HIS A 31 3.03 -22.79 3.72
N HIS A 32 3.44 -22.84 5.00
CA HIS A 32 3.34 -24.08 5.79
C HIS A 32 1.89 -24.48 6.10
N ARG A 33 0.99 -23.50 6.27
CA ARG A 33 -0.40 -23.75 6.68
C ARG A 33 -1.40 -23.75 5.52
N HIS A 34 -1.10 -23.00 4.45
CA HIS A 34 -2.02 -22.74 3.36
C HIS A 34 -1.35 -22.95 2.01
N HIS A 35 -2.07 -23.62 1.11
CA HIS A 35 -1.60 -23.91 -0.25
C HIS A 35 -2.26 -23.04 -1.31
N ALA A 36 -3.23 -22.19 -0.94
CA ALA A 36 -3.94 -21.31 -1.85
C ALA A 36 -4.11 -19.92 -1.25
N LEU A 37 -4.00 -18.90 -2.14
CA LEU A 37 -4.25 -17.51 -1.81
C LEU A 37 -4.95 -16.83 -3.00
N HIS A 38 -6.25 -16.62 -2.88
CA HIS A 38 -7.05 -16.04 -3.97
C HIS A 38 -7.17 -14.52 -3.89
N VAL A 39 -7.03 -13.94 -2.68
CA VAL A 39 -7.11 -12.49 -2.47
C VAL A 39 -6.06 -12.05 -1.47
N LEU A 40 -5.19 -11.12 -1.88
CA LEU A 40 -4.25 -10.43 -1.02
C LEU A 40 -4.64 -8.94 -0.93
N VAL A 41 -4.96 -8.47 0.28
CA VAL A 41 -5.28 -7.05 0.51
C VAL A 41 -4.16 -6.41 1.33
N ASN A 42 -3.32 -5.63 0.68
CA ASN A 42 -2.25 -4.85 1.30
C ASN A 42 -2.84 -3.53 1.84
N ASN A 43 -3.49 -3.61 3.00
CA ASN A 43 -4.20 -2.47 3.60
C ASN A 43 -3.38 -1.75 4.68
N ALA A 44 -2.55 -2.48 5.43
CA ALA A 44 -1.81 -1.92 6.54
C ALA A 44 -0.87 -0.79 6.09
N GLY A 45 -0.82 0.27 6.88
CA GLY A 45 0.02 1.43 6.62
C GLY A 45 -0.15 2.49 7.70
N ALA A 46 0.84 3.34 7.85
CA ALA A 46 0.87 4.38 8.86
C ALA A 46 1.59 5.64 8.36
N HIS A 47 1.14 6.81 8.81
CA HIS A 47 1.92 8.04 8.70
C HIS A 47 2.86 8.14 9.90
N ILE A 48 4.17 8.08 9.65
CA ILE A 48 5.20 8.16 10.69
C ILE A 48 5.81 9.55 10.64
N ALA A 49 5.53 10.35 11.68
CA ALA A 49 5.97 11.74 11.75
C ALA A 49 7.45 11.90 12.14
N ALA A 50 8.02 10.91 12.80
CA ALA A 50 9.43 10.94 13.22
C ALA A 50 10.32 10.37 12.11
N GLY A 51 11.38 11.08 11.74
CA GLY A 51 12.44 10.59 10.89
C GLY A 51 13.22 9.48 11.61
N ARG A 52 12.79 8.24 11.44
CA ARG A 52 13.40 7.05 12.03
C ARG A 52 13.69 6.01 10.97
N LEU A 53 14.74 5.24 11.19
CA LEU A 53 15.05 4.06 10.39
C LEU A 53 14.52 2.80 11.11
N THR A 54 14.24 1.76 10.32
CA THR A 54 13.98 0.40 10.79
C THR A 54 15.29 -0.27 11.25
N GLY A 55 15.20 -1.47 11.82
CA GLY A 55 16.36 -2.30 12.09
C GLY A 55 17.16 -2.65 10.84
N ASP A 56 16.54 -2.63 9.67
CA ASP A 56 17.19 -2.83 8.36
C ASP A 56 17.83 -1.56 7.78
N GLY A 57 17.80 -0.43 8.50
CA GLY A 57 18.35 0.85 8.05
C GLY A 57 17.49 1.57 7.02
N ILE A 58 16.18 1.31 6.95
CA ILE A 58 15.26 1.88 5.96
C ILE A 58 14.36 2.92 6.63
N GLU A 59 14.08 4.03 5.92
CA GLU A 59 13.14 5.06 6.38
C GLU A 59 11.75 4.44 6.62
N MET A 60 11.17 4.74 7.78
CA MET A 60 9.98 4.04 8.30
C MET A 60 8.73 4.18 7.43
N ASN A 61 8.48 5.35 6.80
CA ASN A 61 7.32 5.47 5.89
C ASN A 61 7.53 4.64 4.63
N LEU A 62 8.76 4.64 4.08
CA LEU A 62 9.11 3.80 2.93
C LEU A 62 8.98 2.31 3.27
N ALA A 63 9.55 1.89 4.41
CA ALA A 63 9.51 0.51 4.86
C ALA A 63 8.07 0.02 5.04
N VAL A 64 7.30 0.68 5.90
CA VAL A 64 5.94 0.22 6.29
C VAL A 64 4.95 0.35 5.14
N ASN A 65 4.97 1.49 4.42
CA ASN A 65 3.92 1.76 3.42
C ASN A 65 4.25 1.26 2.02
N HIS A 66 5.53 1.00 1.68
CA HIS A 66 5.90 0.51 0.35
C HIS A 66 6.60 -0.84 0.40
N LEU A 67 7.78 -0.91 1.02
CA LEU A 67 8.60 -2.12 0.94
C LEU A 67 7.99 -3.33 1.65
N GLY A 68 7.20 -3.10 2.69
CA GLY A 68 6.53 -4.18 3.43
C GLY A 68 5.54 -4.95 2.55
N TRP A 69 4.63 -4.25 1.85
CA TRP A 69 3.71 -4.92 0.93
C TRP A 69 4.43 -5.48 -0.29
N PHE A 70 5.46 -4.77 -0.78
CA PHE A 70 6.28 -5.21 -1.90
C PHE A 70 6.92 -6.57 -1.61
N LEU A 71 7.62 -6.67 -0.49
CA LEU A 71 8.26 -7.92 -0.07
C LEU A 71 7.26 -9.04 0.16
N LEU A 72 6.20 -8.77 0.94
CA LEU A 72 5.16 -9.77 1.22
C LEU A 72 4.50 -10.29 -0.05
N THR A 73 4.13 -9.39 -0.98
CA THR A 73 3.49 -9.77 -2.24
C THR A 73 4.41 -10.65 -3.07
N ASN A 74 5.70 -10.29 -3.20
CA ASN A 74 6.65 -11.08 -3.98
C ASN A 74 6.91 -12.46 -3.35
N LEU A 75 6.95 -12.55 -2.03
CA LEU A 75 7.09 -13.83 -1.33
C LEU A 75 5.87 -14.75 -1.51
N LEU A 76 4.67 -14.20 -1.65
CA LEU A 76 3.42 -14.95 -1.83
C LEU A 76 3.01 -15.13 -3.31
N LEU A 77 3.81 -14.62 -4.26
CA LEU A 77 3.41 -14.53 -5.66
C LEU A 77 3.21 -15.91 -6.31
N ASP A 78 4.04 -16.88 -5.99
CA ASP A 78 3.90 -18.24 -6.54
C ASP A 78 2.62 -18.92 -6.04
N THR A 79 2.22 -18.67 -4.79
CA THR A 79 0.94 -19.16 -4.26
C THR A 79 -0.25 -18.45 -4.93
N LEU A 80 -0.15 -17.14 -5.19
CA LEU A 80 -1.18 -16.42 -5.95
C LEU A 80 -1.30 -16.96 -7.38
N ARG A 81 -0.19 -17.28 -8.05
CA ARG A 81 -0.18 -17.88 -9.39
C ARG A 81 -0.84 -19.26 -9.43
N SER A 82 -0.48 -20.12 -8.49
CA SER A 82 -1.08 -21.46 -8.40
C SER A 82 -2.55 -21.43 -7.98
N SER A 83 -3.02 -20.32 -7.44
CA SER A 83 -4.41 -20.10 -7.00
C SER A 83 -5.25 -19.30 -8.00
N ALA A 84 -4.72 -18.99 -9.17
CA ALA A 84 -5.46 -18.18 -10.16
C ALA A 84 -6.83 -18.80 -10.50
N PRO A 85 -7.89 -18.00 -10.63
CA PRO A 85 -7.90 -16.55 -10.64
C PRO A 85 -7.69 -15.95 -9.23
N ALA A 86 -6.77 -14.96 -9.14
CA ALA A 86 -6.44 -14.31 -7.87
C ALA A 86 -6.40 -12.78 -7.98
N ARG A 87 -6.46 -12.10 -6.85
CA ARG A 87 -6.55 -10.63 -6.80
C ARG A 87 -5.57 -10.05 -5.79
N ILE A 88 -4.87 -8.99 -6.18
CA ILE A 88 -4.05 -8.17 -5.28
C ILE A 88 -4.67 -6.78 -5.22
N VAL A 89 -4.97 -6.31 -4.01
CA VAL A 89 -5.58 -5.01 -3.74
C VAL A 89 -4.66 -4.19 -2.86
N ASN A 90 -4.13 -3.11 -3.39
CA ASN A 90 -3.15 -2.25 -2.71
C ASN A 90 -3.80 -0.94 -2.26
N VAL A 91 -3.71 -0.62 -0.95
CA VAL A 91 -4.31 0.58 -0.38
C VAL A 91 -3.31 1.72 -0.34
N ALA A 92 -3.47 2.66 -1.26
CA ALA A 92 -2.72 3.92 -1.33
C ALA A 92 -3.31 4.99 -0.38
N SER A 93 -3.22 6.27 -0.75
CA SER A 93 -3.73 7.39 0.04
C SER A 93 -4.04 8.58 -0.85
N GLN A 94 -4.93 9.47 -0.41
CA GLN A 94 -5.13 10.77 -1.04
C GLN A 94 -3.89 11.66 -0.99
N ALA A 95 -2.96 11.41 -0.06
CA ALA A 95 -1.70 12.13 0.03
C ALA A 95 -0.86 12.11 -1.26
N ILE A 96 -1.11 11.16 -2.17
CA ILE A 96 -0.45 11.13 -3.48
C ILE A 96 -0.84 12.31 -4.37
N ALA A 97 -2.05 12.82 -4.24
CA ALA A 97 -2.53 13.98 -5.00
C ALA A 97 -2.08 15.31 -4.37
N ASP A 98 -1.87 15.32 -3.05
CA ASP A 98 -1.39 16.49 -2.33
C ASP A 98 -0.57 16.08 -1.09
N ALA A 99 0.74 16.17 -1.22
CA ALA A 99 1.72 15.81 -0.18
C ALA A 99 1.92 16.88 0.90
N ARG A 100 1.08 17.91 0.96
CA ARG A 100 1.18 18.95 1.99
C ARG A 100 0.47 18.52 3.26
N ALA A 101 1.00 18.93 4.40
CA ALA A 101 0.33 18.75 5.69
C ALA A 101 -0.97 19.59 5.79
N ILE A 102 -1.02 20.74 5.12
CA ILE A 102 -2.16 21.66 5.07
C ILE A 102 -2.61 21.81 3.63
N THR A 103 -3.61 21.04 3.24
CA THR A 103 -4.06 20.91 1.84
C THR A 103 -4.90 22.10 1.34
N TRP A 104 -5.52 22.87 2.23
CA TRP A 104 -6.37 24.00 1.87
C TRP A 104 -5.60 25.31 1.66
N LEU A 105 -4.28 25.35 1.93
CA LEU A 105 -3.45 26.54 1.77
C LEU A 105 -2.60 26.46 0.49
N GLY A 106 -2.96 27.20 -0.55
CA GLY A 106 -2.21 27.31 -1.80
C GLY A 106 -2.47 26.14 -2.80
N ARG A 107 -1.61 26.03 -3.83
CA ARG A 107 -1.78 25.01 -4.89
C ARG A 107 -1.37 23.62 -4.40
N PRO A 108 -2.08 22.55 -4.80
CA PRO A 108 -1.70 21.19 -4.51
C PRO A 108 -0.26 20.87 -4.94
N ARG A 109 0.42 20.06 -4.15
CA ARG A 109 1.76 19.52 -4.45
C ARG A 109 1.65 18.00 -4.55
N PRO A 110 1.49 17.44 -5.76
CA PRO A 110 1.46 15.98 -5.93
C PRO A 110 2.73 15.32 -5.40
N ALA A 111 2.59 14.11 -4.91
CA ALA A 111 3.72 13.29 -4.49
C ALA A 111 4.66 13.05 -5.67
N ARG A 112 5.94 12.88 -5.37
CA ARG A 112 7.00 12.57 -6.34
C ARG A 112 7.83 11.42 -5.82
N ILE A 113 8.45 10.67 -6.72
CA ILE A 113 9.49 9.71 -6.40
C ILE A 113 10.84 10.41 -6.67
N ASP A 114 11.66 10.46 -5.64
CA ASP A 114 13.07 10.87 -5.75
C ASP A 114 13.94 9.62 -5.58
N LEU A 115 14.42 9.08 -6.70
CA LEU A 115 15.26 7.86 -6.67
C LEU A 115 16.65 8.12 -6.08
N ASP A 116 17.14 9.37 -6.16
CA ASP A 116 18.45 9.76 -5.62
C ASP A 116 18.37 10.00 -4.10
N ASP A 117 17.16 10.09 -3.55
CA ASP A 117 16.90 10.28 -2.12
C ASP A 117 15.60 9.58 -1.67
N LEU A 118 15.45 8.33 -2.09
CA LEU A 118 14.22 7.55 -1.83
C LEU A 118 13.94 7.41 -0.32
N GLN A 119 14.96 7.46 0.51
CA GLN A 119 14.88 7.39 1.96
C GLN A 119 14.78 8.76 2.67
N SER A 120 14.72 9.86 1.89
CA SER A 120 14.62 11.24 2.44
C SER A 120 15.75 11.58 3.43
N GLU A 121 16.98 11.15 3.11
CA GLU A 121 18.17 11.36 3.97
C GLU A 121 18.63 12.82 3.93
N ARG A 122 18.48 13.51 2.79
CA ARG A 122 18.90 14.91 2.62
C ARG A 122 17.99 15.88 3.36
N ALA A 123 16.67 15.62 3.35
CA ALA A 123 15.69 16.49 4.04
C ALA A 123 14.42 15.68 4.35
N PHE A 124 14.30 15.23 5.58
CA PHE A 124 13.11 14.51 6.00
C PHE A 124 11.92 15.46 6.23
N HIS A 125 10.85 15.21 5.49
CA HIS A 125 9.55 15.85 5.72
C HIS A 125 8.48 14.75 5.82
N PRO A 126 7.84 14.57 6.98
CA PRO A 126 6.99 13.40 7.26
C PRO A 126 5.91 13.15 6.21
N MET A 127 5.18 14.19 5.82
CA MET A 127 4.09 14.07 4.86
C MET A 127 4.61 13.78 3.44
N ALA A 128 5.75 14.35 3.06
CA ALA A 128 6.35 14.07 1.74
C ALA A 128 6.86 12.62 1.66
N ALA A 129 7.55 12.14 2.69
CA ALA A 129 8.01 10.74 2.77
C ALA A 129 6.84 9.75 2.73
N TYR A 130 5.78 10.02 3.52
CA TYR A 130 4.55 9.23 3.47
C TYR A 130 3.88 9.24 2.09
N ALA A 131 3.73 10.43 1.48
CA ALA A 131 3.11 10.58 0.18
C ALA A 131 3.92 9.90 -0.94
N GLN A 132 5.26 9.99 -0.88
CA GLN A 132 6.17 9.28 -1.76
C GLN A 132 5.97 7.75 -1.64
N ALA A 133 5.96 7.21 -0.42
CA ALA A 133 5.75 5.78 -0.19
C ALA A 133 4.36 5.32 -0.69
N LYS A 134 3.33 6.15 -0.53
CA LYS A 134 1.98 5.85 -1.05
C LYS A 134 1.87 5.99 -2.57
N LEU A 135 2.64 6.87 -3.20
CA LEU A 135 2.77 6.92 -4.66
C LEU A 135 3.50 5.68 -5.19
N ALA A 136 4.55 5.25 -4.49
CA ALA A 136 5.28 4.03 -4.83
C ALA A 136 4.38 2.78 -4.86
N ILE A 137 3.35 2.70 -3.98
CA ILE A 137 2.31 1.66 -4.05
C ILE A 137 1.60 1.66 -5.41
N VAL A 138 1.15 2.83 -5.87
CA VAL A 138 0.40 2.94 -7.15
C VAL A 138 1.29 2.57 -8.32
N MET A 139 2.52 3.05 -8.33
CA MET A 139 3.50 2.75 -9.37
C MET A 139 3.86 1.27 -9.42
N GLY A 140 4.12 0.65 -8.26
CA GLY A 140 4.36 -0.78 -8.15
C GLY A 140 3.13 -1.62 -8.54
N THR A 141 1.91 -1.13 -8.27
CA THR A 141 0.67 -1.76 -8.76
C THR A 141 0.63 -1.81 -10.27
N TYR A 142 0.92 -0.70 -10.95
CA TYR A 142 0.93 -0.64 -12.41
C TYR A 142 2.03 -1.49 -13.04
N HIS A 143 3.22 -1.48 -12.41
CA HIS A 143 4.32 -2.34 -12.83
C HIS A 143 3.95 -3.83 -12.71
N LEU A 144 3.48 -4.25 -11.53
CA LEU A 144 3.13 -5.65 -11.26
C LEU A 144 1.96 -6.14 -12.11
N ALA A 145 0.96 -5.27 -12.36
CA ALA A 145 -0.19 -5.63 -13.20
C ALA A 145 0.25 -6.01 -14.62
N ARG A 146 1.22 -5.28 -15.21
CA ARG A 146 1.78 -5.62 -16.53
C ARG A 146 2.58 -6.92 -16.50
N HIS A 147 3.34 -7.14 -15.44
CA HIS A 147 4.14 -8.37 -15.30
C HIS A 147 3.30 -9.63 -15.05
N LEU A 148 2.06 -9.45 -14.60
CA LEU A 148 1.12 -10.55 -14.35
C LEU A 148 0.05 -10.66 -15.44
N GLU A 149 0.20 -9.96 -16.56
CA GLU A 149 -0.72 -10.08 -17.70
C GLU A 149 -0.78 -11.52 -18.19
N GLY A 150 -1.99 -12.03 -18.43
CA GLY A 150 -2.21 -13.41 -18.86
C GLY A 150 -2.13 -14.49 -17.78
N THR A 151 -1.72 -14.15 -16.54
CA THR A 151 -1.60 -15.15 -15.45
C THR A 151 -2.90 -15.42 -14.69
N GLY A 152 -3.97 -14.69 -14.98
CA GLY A 152 -5.22 -14.75 -14.21
C GLY A 152 -5.17 -14.00 -12.86
N ILE A 153 -4.08 -13.27 -12.57
CA ILE A 153 -3.97 -12.43 -11.37
C ILE A 153 -4.26 -10.98 -11.73
N THR A 154 -5.17 -10.34 -11.02
CA THR A 154 -5.41 -8.89 -11.16
C THR A 154 -4.77 -8.12 -10.03
N VAL A 155 -4.23 -6.93 -10.33
CA VAL A 155 -3.57 -6.05 -9.35
C VAL A 155 -4.13 -4.65 -9.50
N ASN A 156 -4.77 -4.14 -8.46
CA ASN A 156 -5.35 -2.80 -8.47
C ASN A 156 -4.98 -2.02 -7.21
N ALA A 157 -4.89 -0.69 -7.35
CA ALA A 157 -4.69 0.21 -6.23
C ALA A 157 -5.97 1.02 -5.95
N LEU A 158 -6.13 1.45 -4.71
CA LEU A 158 -7.21 2.35 -4.31
C LEU A 158 -6.73 3.37 -3.27
N HIS A 159 -7.47 4.45 -3.10
CA HIS A 159 -7.47 5.18 -1.84
C HIS A 159 -8.86 5.16 -1.19
N PRO A 160 -8.93 4.96 0.14
CA PRO A 160 -10.21 4.76 0.84
C PRO A 160 -10.99 6.06 1.11
N GLY A 161 -10.50 7.20 0.64
CA GLY A 161 -10.98 8.51 1.07
C GLY A 161 -10.29 9.01 2.35
N LEU A 162 -10.80 10.10 2.90
CA LEU A 162 -10.40 10.59 4.22
C LEU A 162 -11.19 9.81 5.28
N VAL A 163 -10.64 8.71 5.72
CA VAL A 163 -11.26 7.87 6.76
C VAL A 163 -10.83 8.36 8.13
N ALA A 164 -11.74 8.34 9.10
CA ALA A 164 -11.50 8.66 10.50
C ALA A 164 -10.65 7.57 11.18
N THR A 165 -9.39 7.39 10.72
CA THR A 165 -8.45 6.41 11.27
C THR A 165 -7.41 7.08 12.16
N GLY A 166 -6.56 6.29 12.82
CA GLY A 166 -5.44 6.78 13.63
C GLY A 166 -4.43 7.69 12.91
N ILE A 167 -4.51 7.83 11.59
CA ILE A 167 -3.70 8.74 10.76
C ILE A 167 -3.85 10.20 11.23
N VAL A 168 -5.03 10.60 11.71
CA VAL A 168 -5.27 11.95 12.26
C VAL A 168 -4.32 12.27 13.42
N ARG A 169 -3.87 11.27 14.18
CA ARG A 169 -2.89 11.45 15.27
C ARG A 169 -1.50 11.82 14.76
N GLY A 170 -1.19 11.52 13.50
CA GLY A 170 0.10 11.83 12.85
C GLY A 170 0.18 13.27 12.29
N PHE A 171 -0.92 14.04 12.27
CA PHE A 171 -0.92 15.41 11.74
C PHE A 171 -0.35 16.48 12.69
N GLY A 172 0.27 16.08 13.81
CA GLY A 172 0.89 17.03 14.74
C GLY A 172 -0.10 17.90 15.52
N ILE A 173 -1.39 17.52 15.56
CA ILE A 173 -2.41 18.23 16.30
C ILE A 173 -2.15 18.04 17.80
N PRO A 174 -2.05 19.13 18.60
CA PRO A 174 -1.87 19.03 20.05
C PRO A 174 -2.95 18.14 20.68
N ARG A 175 -2.55 17.21 21.54
CA ARG A 175 -3.45 16.24 22.18
C ARG A 175 -4.74 16.84 22.75
N PRO A 176 -4.74 18.01 23.43
CA PRO A 176 -5.96 18.61 23.95
C PRO A 176 -6.93 19.10 22.86
N LEU A 177 -6.45 19.42 21.65
CA LEU A 177 -7.29 19.87 20.52
C LEU A 177 -7.79 18.73 19.64
N LEU A 178 -7.25 17.52 19.81
CA LEU A 178 -7.58 16.35 19.01
C LEU A 178 -9.09 15.98 19.08
N PRO A 179 -9.77 16.00 20.24
CA PRO A 179 -11.22 15.72 20.32
C PRO A 179 -12.04 16.77 19.57
N LEU A 180 -11.68 18.03 19.67
CA LEU A 180 -12.38 19.12 18.98
C LEU A 180 -12.20 19.01 17.45
N PHE A 181 -10.97 18.73 17.02
CA PHE A 181 -10.66 18.52 15.59
C PHE A 181 -11.38 17.32 15.02
N THR A 182 -11.37 16.16 15.70
CA THR A 182 -12.09 14.97 15.28
C THR A 182 -13.60 15.19 15.23
N ARG A 183 -14.16 15.95 16.17
CA ARG A 183 -15.60 16.29 16.15
C ARG A 183 -15.94 17.24 14.99
N ALA A 184 -15.12 18.24 14.72
CA ALA A 184 -15.33 19.20 13.63
C ALA A 184 -15.14 18.58 12.24
N SER A 185 -14.21 17.63 12.10
CA SER A 185 -13.93 16.95 10.84
C SER A 185 -14.85 15.76 10.53
N ARG A 186 -15.62 15.28 11.50
CA ARG A 186 -16.54 14.13 11.36
C ARG A 186 -17.44 14.18 10.13
N PRO A 187 -18.07 15.32 9.75
CA PRO A 187 -18.92 15.38 8.56
C PRO A 187 -18.15 15.18 7.24
N PHE A 188 -16.83 15.35 7.26
CA PHE A 188 -15.97 15.25 6.08
C PHE A 188 -15.15 13.95 6.03
N LEU A 189 -15.21 13.15 7.10
CA LEU A 189 -14.51 11.89 7.20
C LEU A 189 -15.45 10.73 6.87
N ALA A 190 -15.01 9.85 5.98
CA ALA A 190 -15.69 8.60 5.70
C ALA A 190 -15.68 7.69 6.95
N THR A 191 -16.72 6.89 7.12
CA THR A 191 -16.72 5.85 8.14
C THR A 191 -15.70 4.77 7.80
N PRO A 192 -15.27 3.93 8.75
CA PRO A 192 -14.42 2.78 8.44
C PRO A 192 -15.04 1.84 7.40
N GLU A 193 -16.36 1.67 7.43
CA GLU A 193 -17.15 0.87 6.49
C GLU A 193 -17.09 1.46 5.09
N ASP A 194 -17.29 2.78 4.95
CA ASP A 194 -17.16 3.48 3.66
C ASP A 194 -15.73 3.37 3.11
N GLY A 195 -14.73 3.51 4.00
CA GLY A 195 -13.33 3.37 3.64
C GLY A 195 -12.96 1.96 3.16
N ALA A 196 -13.60 0.94 3.72
CA ALA A 196 -13.38 -0.45 3.32
C ALA A 196 -14.13 -0.84 2.04
N SER A 197 -15.21 -0.14 1.68
CA SER A 197 -16.14 -0.51 0.60
C SER A 197 -15.44 -0.77 -0.73
N THR A 198 -14.52 0.13 -1.14
CA THR A 198 -13.77 -0.02 -2.41
C THR A 198 -12.81 -1.21 -2.36
N ALA A 199 -12.17 -1.47 -1.22
CA ALA A 199 -11.28 -2.62 -1.07
C ALA A 199 -12.07 -3.94 -1.14
N ILE A 200 -13.23 -4.00 -0.49
CA ILE A 200 -14.15 -5.14 -0.54
C ILE A 200 -14.63 -5.36 -1.97
N GLN A 201 -15.06 -4.31 -2.66
CA GLN A 201 -15.51 -4.39 -4.06
C GLN A 201 -14.42 -4.96 -4.97
N LEU A 202 -13.17 -4.46 -4.88
CA LEU A 202 -12.04 -4.97 -5.66
C LEU A 202 -11.71 -6.42 -5.32
N ALA A 203 -11.85 -6.80 -4.05
CA ALA A 203 -11.57 -8.14 -3.58
C ALA A 203 -12.63 -9.17 -4.02
N THR A 204 -13.92 -8.77 -4.14
CA THR A 204 -15.03 -9.73 -4.19
C THR A 204 -15.95 -9.58 -5.40
N SER A 205 -16.06 -8.38 -6.03
CA SER A 205 -17.02 -8.17 -7.14
C SER A 205 -16.68 -9.03 -8.36
N PRO A 206 -17.65 -9.78 -8.89
CA PRO A 206 -17.50 -10.48 -10.17
C PRO A 206 -17.24 -9.54 -11.36
N ASP A 207 -17.86 -8.34 -11.35
CA ASP A 207 -17.71 -7.35 -12.42
C ASP A 207 -16.28 -6.83 -12.57
N LEU A 208 -15.48 -6.94 -11.52
CA LEU A 208 -14.09 -6.51 -11.49
C LEU A 208 -13.08 -7.68 -11.59
N ALA A 209 -13.56 -8.89 -11.91
CA ALA A 209 -12.72 -10.09 -11.95
C ALA A 209 -11.56 -10.00 -12.95
N ALA A 210 -11.76 -9.29 -14.08
CA ALA A 210 -10.76 -9.10 -15.12
C ALA A 210 -10.12 -7.70 -15.12
N VAL A 211 -10.50 -6.83 -14.16
CA VAL A 211 -9.98 -5.46 -14.10
C VAL A 211 -8.62 -5.46 -13.41
N THR A 212 -7.58 -5.00 -14.09
CA THR A 212 -6.22 -4.94 -13.58
C THR A 212 -5.52 -3.65 -13.98
N GLY A 213 -4.49 -3.25 -13.21
CA GLY A 213 -3.67 -2.09 -13.50
C GLY A 213 -4.42 -0.76 -13.37
N GLN A 214 -5.41 -0.69 -12.47
CA GLN A 214 -6.20 0.52 -12.29
C GLN A 214 -6.10 1.08 -10.87
N TYR A 215 -6.36 2.37 -10.77
CA TYR A 215 -6.48 3.11 -9.51
C TYR A 215 -7.94 3.48 -9.27
N PHE A 216 -8.43 3.24 -8.05
CA PHE A 216 -9.84 3.42 -7.68
C PHE A 216 -10.02 4.46 -6.59
N VAL A 217 -11.10 5.24 -6.72
CA VAL A 217 -11.55 6.20 -5.72
C VAL A 217 -13.06 6.02 -5.54
N ARG A 218 -13.51 5.76 -4.32
CA ARG A 218 -14.94 5.59 -4.01
C ARG A 218 -15.64 4.60 -4.96
N GLY A 219 -15.04 3.44 -5.15
CA GLY A 219 -15.58 2.35 -5.96
C GLY A 219 -15.50 2.55 -7.48
N LYS A 220 -14.90 3.63 -7.96
CA LYS A 220 -14.82 3.94 -9.39
C LYS A 220 -13.37 4.10 -9.87
N PRO A 221 -13.03 3.67 -11.09
CA PRO A 221 -11.75 3.99 -11.70
C PRO A 221 -11.50 5.51 -11.73
N ALA A 222 -10.28 5.90 -11.41
CA ALA A 222 -9.87 7.30 -11.35
C ALA A 222 -8.43 7.45 -11.88
N ARG A 223 -8.04 8.67 -12.26
CA ARG A 223 -6.67 8.97 -12.60
C ARG A 223 -5.85 9.19 -11.34
N SER A 224 -4.71 8.55 -11.26
CA SER A 224 -3.66 8.85 -10.29
C SER A 224 -2.78 10.01 -10.78
N PRO A 225 -1.89 10.59 -9.96
CA PRO A 225 -0.96 11.63 -10.39
C PRO A 225 -0.15 11.21 -11.62
N GLU A 226 0.12 12.16 -12.52
CA GLU A 226 0.77 11.91 -13.81
C GLU A 226 2.10 11.15 -13.68
N ALA A 227 2.90 11.50 -12.66
CA ALA A 227 4.17 10.80 -12.37
C ALA A 227 4.03 9.29 -12.20
N SER A 228 2.85 8.80 -11.76
CA SER A 228 2.62 7.38 -11.56
C SER A 228 2.57 6.57 -12.85
N TYR A 229 2.37 7.21 -14.01
CA TYR A 229 2.31 6.56 -15.32
C TYR A 229 3.67 6.47 -16.03
N ASN A 230 4.72 7.08 -15.48
CA ASN A 230 6.06 6.99 -16.03
C ASN A 230 6.64 5.58 -15.85
N ARG A 231 6.74 4.83 -16.96
CA ARG A 231 7.16 3.42 -16.95
C ARG A 231 8.62 3.24 -16.56
N ASP A 232 9.50 4.11 -17.00
CA ASP A 232 10.93 4.02 -16.67
C ASP A 232 11.14 4.26 -15.16
N LEU A 233 10.40 5.21 -14.60
CA LEU A 233 10.41 5.46 -13.17
C LEU A 233 9.80 4.31 -12.35
N GLN A 234 8.77 3.63 -12.88
CA GLN A 234 8.20 2.43 -12.26
C GLN A 234 9.21 1.28 -12.22
N GLU A 235 9.94 1.04 -13.32
CA GLU A 235 10.98 0.01 -13.43
C GLU A 235 12.15 0.30 -12.48
N ALA A 236 12.63 1.54 -12.47
CA ALA A 236 13.72 1.95 -11.59
C ALA A 236 13.33 1.85 -10.10
N LEU A 237 12.10 2.25 -9.75
CA LEU A 237 11.56 2.09 -8.39
C LEU A 237 11.43 0.61 -7.99
N TRP A 238 11.00 -0.24 -8.92
CA TRP A 238 10.88 -1.68 -8.69
C TRP A 238 12.25 -2.28 -8.38
N THR A 239 13.25 -1.99 -9.22
CA THR A 239 14.63 -2.45 -9.02
C THR A 239 15.23 -1.95 -7.69
N ALA A 240 15.00 -0.67 -7.34
CA ALA A 240 15.41 -0.14 -6.05
C ALA A 240 14.72 -0.88 -4.88
N SER A 241 13.44 -1.22 -5.03
CA SER A 241 12.68 -1.97 -4.02
C SER A 241 13.20 -3.41 -3.86
N GLU A 242 13.55 -4.09 -4.96
CA GLU A 242 14.21 -5.41 -4.92
C GLU A 242 15.53 -5.35 -4.13
N HIS A 243 16.35 -4.35 -4.42
CA HIS A 243 17.63 -4.15 -3.74
C HIS A 243 17.43 -3.89 -2.23
N LEU A 244 16.55 -2.95 -1.86
CA LEU A 244 16.27 -2.59 -0.47
C LEU A 244 15.65 -3.73 0.33
N THR A 245 14.89 -4.61 -0.32
CA THR A 245 14.28 -5.78 0.32
C THR A 245 15.12 -7.04 0.21
N ARG A 246 16.32 -6.96 -0.37
CA ARG A 246 17.21 -8.12 -0.59
C ARG A 246 16.49 -9.28 -1.29
N LEU A 247 15.55 -8.96 -2.16
CA LEU A 247 15.03 -9.92 -3.12
C LEU A 247 16.07 -10.13 -4.21
N ALA A 248 16.31 -11.38 -4.61
CA ALA A 248 17.21 -11.67 -5.71
C ALA A 248 16.72 -10.92 -6.95
N PRO A 249 17.60 -10.14 -7.66
CA PRO A 249 17.21 -9.52 -8.91
C PRO A 249 16.79 -10.62 -9.90
N GLY A 250 15.54 -10.52 -10.37
CA GLY A 250 15.10 -11.41 -11.43
C GLY A 250 14.71 -12.83 -11.00
N ARG A 251 13.67 -12.97 -10.15
CA ARG A 251 12.61 -13.92 -10.51
C ARG A 251 11.84 -13.35 -11.71
N ARG A 252 12.58 -12.77 -12.66
CA ARG A 252 12.08 -12.52 -14.01
C ARG A 252 11.81 -13.88 -14.58
N GLN A 253 10.56 -14.08 -14.94
CA GLN A 253 10.10 -15.28 -15.61
C GLN A 253 11.10 -15.69 -16.68
N GLU A 254 11.67 -16.87 -16.55
CA GLU A 254 12.02 -17.64 -17.73
C GLU A 254 10.69 -17.83 -18.47
N THR A 255 10.58 -17.15 -19.59
CA THR A 255 9.53 -17.33 -20.59
C THR A 255 9.48 -18.80 -20.95
N TRP A 256 8.35 -19.43 -20.62
CA TRP A 256 7.96 -20.73 -21.18
C TRP A 256 7.17 -20.52 -22.45
#